data_1b69d9d9c37f6922234e80881aeef412
#
_entry.id   1b69d9d9c37f6922234e80881aeef412
#
_cell.length_a   1.000
_cell.length_b   1.000
_cell.length_c   1.000
_cell.angle_alpha   90.00
_cell.angle_beta   90.00
_cell.angle_gamma   90.00
#
_symmetry.space_group_name_H-M   'P 1'
#
loop_
_entity.id
_entity.type
_entity.pdbx_description
1 polymer ?
#
loop_
_entity_poly.entity_id
_entity_poly.type
_entity_poly.pdbx_seq_one_letter_code
_entity_poly.pdbx_strand_id
1 'polypeptide(L)'
;EIIAVESYDRTILITSPPKGGLSGKTTNDMDERAVSFVIKTPAGTIYHSGDSHYSNGYAKHGNEFEIDVAFGSYGENPRGITDKMTSSDILRMGEALNCKVMIPYHHDIWSNFKADTNEILVLYNMRKNRLQYKFKPFIWEVGGQFIWPDDKDKMEYHYPRGFEDCFTNPINLPYPSFL
;
A
#
# COMPACT_ATOMS: atom_id res chain seq x y z
N GLU A 1 -17.96 -7.00 9.01
CA GLU A 1 -17.56 -6.15 10.12
C GLU A 1 -16.44 -5.21 9.68
N ILE A 2 -16.48 -3.95 10.11
CA ILE A 2 -15.42 -2.96 9.86
C ILE A 2 -14.95 -2.46 11.22
N ILE A 3 -13.64 -2.53 11.45
CA ILE A 3 -13.00 -2.13 12.70
C ILE A 3 -12.02 -1.01 12.38
N ALA A 4 -12.14 0.13 13.04
CA ALA A 4 -11.15 1.20 12.99
C ALA A 4 -10.01 0.88 13.97
N VAL A 5 -8.79 0.98 13.50
CA VAL A 5 -7.58 0.75 14.29
C VAL A 5 -6.62 1.93 14.14
N GLU A 6 -5.59 1.97 14.97
CA GLU A 6 -4.58 3.03 14.91
C GLU A 6 -3.98 3.19 13.50
N SER A 7 -3.86 4.42 13.04
CA SER A 7 -3.08 4.77 11.85
C SER A 7 -1.81 5.51 12.24
N TYR A 8 -0.84 5.51 11.33
CA TYR A 8 0.49 6.08 11.60
C TYR A 8 0.77 7.27 10.67
N ASP A 9 -0.22 8.17 10.57
CA ASP A 9 -0.10 9.42 9.84
C ASP A 9 0.42 10.53 10.77
N ARG A 10 1.41 11.28 10.27
CA ARG A 10 1.96 12.47 10.93
C ARG A 10 1.62 13.74 10.17
N THR A 11 1.30 13.62 8.91
CA THR A 11 1.11 14.77 8.02
C THR A 11 -0.10 15.59 8.42
N ILE A 12 -1.20 14.95 8.80
CA ILE A 12 -2.41 15.63 9.28
C ILE A 12 -2.11 16.43 10.55
N LEU A 13 -1.30 15.90 11.45
CA LEU A 13 -0.93 16.60 12.68
C LEU A 13 -0.18 17.91 12.39
N ILE A 14 0.66 17.90 11.36
CA ILE A 14 1.47 19.07 10.95
C ILE A 14 0.64 20.05 10.13
N THR A 15 -0.13 19.57 9.16
CA THR A 15 -0.86 20.39 8.19
C THR A 15 -2.20 20.91 8.72
N SER A 16 -2.80 20.20 9.66
CA SER A 16 -4.10 20.54 10.25
C SER A 16 -4.05 20.31 11.78
N PRO A 17 -3.28 21.13 12.52
CA PRO A 17 -3.10 20.93 13.95
C PRO A 17 -4.44 21.00 14.70
N PRO A 18 -4.59 20.26 15.80
CA PRO A 18 -5.78 20.32 16.64
C PRO A 18 -5.99 21.73 17.22
N LYS A 19 -7.22 22.03 17.61
CA LYS A 19 -7.51 23.29 18.34
C LYS A 19 -6.63 23.35 19.58
N GLY A 20 -5.86 24.42 19.73
CA GLY A 20 -4.87 24.58 20.79
C GLY A 20 -3.42 24.37 20.33
N GLY A 21 -3.22 24.05 19.06
CA GLY A 21 -1.88 23.91 18.45
C GLY A 21 -1.20 22.57 18.76
N LEU A 22 0.10 22.51 18.51
CA LEU A 22 0.93 21.32 18.69
C LEU A 22 1.71 21.33 20.02
N SER A 23 1.26 22.10 21.01
CA SER A 23 1.95 22.19 22.29
C SER A 23 2.14 20.81 22.92
N GLY A 24 3.39 20.46 23.22
CA GLY A 24 3.75 19.15 23.75
C GLY A 24 3.82 18.01 22.71
N LYS A 25 3.51 18.29 21.44
CA LYS A 25 3.65 17.32 20.35
C LYS A 25 5.00 17.48 19.65
N THR A 26 5.55 16.38 19.20
CA THR A 26 6.78 16.32 18.41
C THR A 26 6.48 15.81 17.00
N THR A 27 7.45 15.89 16.09
CA THR A 27 7.34 15.30 14.74
C THR A 27 7.23 13.77 14.76
N ASN A 28 7.44 13.15 15.91
CA ASN A 28 7.32 11.70 16.08
C ASN A 28 5.93 11.25 16.58
N ASP A 29 5.11 12.19 17.02
CA ASP A 29 3.75 11.89 17.48
C ASP A 29 2.84 11.56 16.29
N MET A 30 1.95 10.60 16.49
CA MET A 30 0.91 10.23 15.54
C MET A 30 -0.34 11.06 15.75
N ASP A 31 -1.12 11.24 14.69
CA ASP A 31 -2.41 11.90 14.80
C ASP A 31 -3.47 10.88 15.27
N GLU A 32 -4.02 11.12 16.44
CA GLU A 32 -5.07 10.27 17.04
C GLU A 32 -6.38 10.27 16.22
N ARG A 33 -6.53 11.20 15.28
CA ARG A 33 -7.70 11.28 14.38
C ARG A 33 -7.53 10.38 13.13
N ALA A 34 -6.31 10.00 12.81
CA ALA A 34 -6.02 9.13 11.69
C ALA A 34 -6.38 7.67 12.04
N VAL A 35 -7.02 6.99 11.10
CA VAL A 35 -7.46 5.61 11.30
C VAL A 35 -7.05 4.72 10.13
N SER A 36 -6.68 3.50 10.44
CA SER A 36 -6.62 2.37 9.51
C SER A 36 -7.85 1.51 9.70
N PHE A 37 -8.13 0.62 8.76
CA PHE A 37 -9.32 -0.22 8.82
C PHE A 37 -8.97 -1.70 8.66
N VAL A 38 -9.62 -2.53 9.49
CA VAL A 38 -9.71 -3.98 9.31
C VAL A 38 -11.13 -4.29 8.86
N ILE A 39 -11.27 -4.88 7.68
CA ILE A 39 -12.55 -5.20 7.05
C ILE A 39 -12.67 -6.72 6.97
N LYS A 40 -13.52 -7.30 7.82
CA LYS A 40 -13.79 -8.74 7.83
C LYS A 40 -14.96 -9.07 6.93
N THR A 41 -14.71 -9.95 5.97
CA THR A 41 -15.71 -10.47 5.03
C THR A 41 -15.83 -12.00 5.17
N PRO A 42 -16.87 -12.63 4.63
CA PRO A 42 -16.93 -14.10 4.61
C PRO A 42 -15.80 -14.76 3.81
N ALA A 43 -15.19 -14.03 2.87
CA ALA A 43 -14.12 -14.56 2.02
C ALA A 43 -12.72 -14.34 2.62
N GLY A 44 -12.56 -13.39 3.53
CA GLY A 44 -11.27 -13.06 4.14
C GLY A 44 -11.24 -11.67 4.76
N THR A 45 -10.12 -11.34 5.35
CA THR A 45 -9.89 -10.08 6.07
C THR A 45 -8.99 -9.16 5.26
N ILE A 46 -9.42 -7.92 5.10
CA ILE A 46 -8.68 -6.86 4.40
C ILE A 46 -8.19 -5.86 5.45
N TYR A 47 -6.94 -5.45 5.33
CA TYR A 47 -6.36 -4.34 6.07
C TYR A 47 -6.12 -3.16 5.13
N HIS A 48 -6.53 -1.96 5.52
CA HIS A 48 -6.28 -0.73 4.78
C HIS A 48 -5.59 0.30 5.66
N SER A 49 -4.37 0.70 5.30
CA SER A 49 -3.53 1.55 6.14
C SER A 49 -4.01 3.00 6.27
N GLY A 50 -4.94 3.45 5.41
CA GLY A 50 -5.10 4.89 5.25
C GLY A 50 -3.80 5.53 4.77
N ASP A 51 -3.70 6.85 4.78
CA ASP A 51 -2.45 7.57 4.50
C ASP A 51 -1.50 7.45 5.69
N SER A 52 -0.69 6.40 5.67
CA SER A 52 0.22 6.07 6.76
C SER A 52 1.64 5.86 6.25
N HIS A 53 2.63 6.29 7.03
CA HIS A 53 4.00 5.84 6.88
C HIS A 53 4.22 4.52 7.65
N TYR A 54 5.41 3.95 7.54
CA TYR A 54 5.74 2.72 8.25
C TYR A 54 5.85 2.94 9.76
N SER A 55 5.27 2.03 10.52
CA SER A 55 5.41 1.93 11.97
C SER A 55 5.56 0.47 12.42
N ASN A 56 6.34 0.24 13.47
CA ASN A 56 6.39 -1.07 14.12
C ASN A 56 5.04 -1.48 14.75
N GLY A 57 4.12 -0.53 14.91
CA GLY A 57 2.77 -0.80 15.40
C GLY A 57 1.95 -1.71 14.47
N TYR A 58 2.31 -1.85 13.20
CA TYR A 58 1.69 -2.84 12.31
C TYR A 58 1.83 -4.27 12.83
N ALA A 59 2.91 -4.58 13.56
CA ALA A 59 3.06 -5.91 14.17
C ALA A 59 2.01 -6.20 15.26
N LYS A 60 1.52 -5.16 15.96
CA LYS A 60 0.41 -5.29 16.90
C LYS A 60 -0.86 -5.74 16.16
N HIS A 61 -1.18 -5.07 15.04
CA HIS A 61 -2.34 -5.42 14.23
C HIS A 61 -2.21 -6.83 13.60
N GLY A 62 -1.01 -7.19 13.12
CA GLY A 62 -0.74 -8.53 12.58
C GLY A 62 -0.82 -9.66 13.61
N ASN A 63 -0.61 -9.35 14.90
CA ASN A 63 -0.81 -10.31 16.00
C ASN A 63 -2.27 -10.39 16.44
N GLU A 64 -3.04 -9.32 16.28
CA GLU A 64 -4.43 -9.23 16.69
C GLU A 64 -5.42 -9.78 15.65
N PHE A 65 -5.09 -9.59 14.36
CA PHE A 65 -5.96 -9.95 13.26
C PHE A 65 -5.28 -10.91 12.27
N GLU A 66 -6.03 -11.90 11.81
CA GLU A 66 -5.63 -12.71 10.65
C GLU A 66 -5.91 -11.90 9.37
N ILE A 67 -4.88 -11.37 8.74
CA ILE A 67 -5.02 -10.50 7.57
C ILE A 67 -4.69 -11.29 6.30
N ASP A 68 -5.62 -11.33 5.36
CA ASP A 68 -5.43 -11.96 4.06
C ASP A 68 -4.82 -10.98 3.07
N VAL A 69 -5.42 -9.82 2.91
CA VAL A 69 -5.00 -8.79 1.95
C VAL A 69 -4.75 -7.48 2.68
N ALA A 70 -3.59 -6.90 2.50
CA ALA A 70 -3.24 -5.60 3.08
C ALA A 70 -2.98 -4.57 2.00
N PHE A 71 -3.54 -3.37 2.19
CA PHE A 71 -3.28 -2.19 1.37
C PHE A 71 -2.37 -1.23 2.11
N GLY A 72 -1.26 -0.83 1.47
CA GLY A 72 -0.28 0.08 2.03
C GLY A 72 -0.09 1.34 1.18
N SER A 73 -0.16 2.52 1.82
CA SER A 73 0.06 3.81 1.17
C SER A 73 1.53 3.91 0.72
N TYR A 74 1.74 3.92 -0.60
CA TYR A 74 3.05 3.91 -1.24
C TYR A 74 3.27 5.17 -2.06
N GLY A 75 4.49 5.66 -2.10
CA GLY A 75 4.84 6.78 -2.94
C GLY A 75 6.10 7.50 -2.48
N GLU A 76 6.56 8.45 -3.27
CA GLU A 76 7.61 9.35 -2.84
C GLU A 76 7.06 10.39 -1.87
N ASN A 77 7.89 10.77 -0.90
CA ASN A 77 7.54 11.80 0.06
C ASN A 77 8.27 13.10 -0.32
N PRO A 78 7.57 14.15 -0.75
CA PRO A 78 8.15 15.47 -0.89
C PRO A 78 8.74 15.94 0.44
N ARG A 79 9.70 16.84 0.36
CA ARG A 79 10.36 17.36 1.56
C ARG A 79 9.35 17.92 2.58
N GLY A 80 9.37 17.36 3.79
CA GLY A 80 8.49 17.76 4.88
C GLY A 80 7.16 17.02 4.95
N ILE A 81 6.88 16.12 4.02
CA ILE A 81 5.71 15.24 4.03
C ILE A 81 6.16 13.80 4.22
N THR A 82 5.56 13.08 5.15
CA THR A 82 5.93 11.69 5.49
C THR A 82 4.69 10.84 5.73
N ASP A 83 3.80 10.80 4.74
CA ASP A 83 2.55 10.05 4.80
C ASP A 83 2.52 8.83 3.87
N LYS A 84 3.62 8.57 3.17
CA LYS A 84 3.77 7.42 2.28
C LYS A 84 4.91 6.52 2.73
N MET A 85 4.76 5.24 2.41
CA MET A 85 5.79 4.24 2.62
C MET A 85 6.70 4.12 1.41
N THR A 86 7.98 3.86 1.64
CA THR A 86 8.93 3.46 0.60
C THR A 86 8.68 2.01 0.17
N SER A 87 9.29 1.58 -0.93
CA SER A 87 9.23 0.18 -1.39
C SER A 87 9.69 -0.81 -0.31
N SER A 88 10.73 -0.45 0.45
CA SER A 88 11.19 -1.26 1.57
C SER A 88 10.18 -1.30 2.70
N ASP A 89 9.49 -0.19 2.98
CA ASP A 89 8.51 -0.11 4.06
C ASP A 89 7.23 -0.90 3.72
N ILE A 90 6.81 -0.92 2.46
CA ILE A 90 5.72 -1.76 1.99
C ILE A 90 5.99 -3.23 2.29
N LEU A 91 7.21 -3.71 2.01
CA LEU A 91 7.58 -5.10 2.31
C LEU A 91 7.65 -5.36 3.82
N ARG A 92 8.17 -4.41 4.60
CA ARG A 92 8.18 -4.49 6.07
C ARG A 92 6.78 -4.50 6.66
N MET A 93 5.85 -3.72 6.09
CA MET A 93 4.45 -3.71 6.51
C MET A 93 3.79 -5.07 6.24
N GLY A 94 4.01 -5.67 5.06
CA GLY A 94 3.49 -7.00 4.74
C GLY A 94 3.99 -8.08 5.70
N GLU A 95 5.27 -8.00 6.07
CA GLU A 95 5.86 -8.89 7.09
C GLU A 95 5.26 -8.66 8.48
N ALA A 96 5.18 -7.39 8.91
CA ALA A 96 4.66 -7.01 10.23
C ALA A 96 3.18 -7.37 10.41
N LEU A 97 2.36 -7.18 9.38
CA LEU A 97 0.94 -7.57 9.37
C LEU A 97 0.74 -9.08 9.21
N ASN A 98 1.80 -9.85 8.87
CA ASN A 98 1.71 -11.28 8.58
C ASN A 98 0.60 -11.58 7.54
N CYS A 99 0.37 -10.67 6.59
CA CYS A 99 -0.65 -10.81 5.56
C CYS A 99 -0.25 -11.86 4.50
N LYS A 100 -1.17 -12.23 3.62
CA LYS A 100 -0.90 -13.15 2.49
C LYS A 100 -0.60 -12.42 1.20
N VAL A 101 -1.25 -11.26 1.01
CA VAL A 101 -1.03 -10.38 -0.15
C VAL A 101 -0.87 -8.95 0.32
N MET A 102 0.14 -8.25 -0.23
CA MET A 102 0.41 -6.85 0.05
C MET A 102 0.23 -6.02 -1.21
N ILE A 103 -0.70 -5.08 -1.21
CA ILE A 103 -1.05 -4.24 -2.36
C ILE A 103 -0.64 -2.79 -2.06
N PRO A 104 0.35 -2.24 -2.79
CA PRO A 104 0.66 -0.82 -2.71
C PRO A 104 -0.42 -0.02 -3.44
N TYR A 105 -0.81 1.12 -2.88
CA TYR A 105 -1.74 2.05 -3.50
C TYR A 105 -1.30 3.50 -3.29
N HIS A 106 -1.96 4.45 -3.92
CA HIS A 106 -1.71 5.89 -3.78
C HIS A 106 -0.42 6.39 -4.45
N HIS A 107 0.22 5.59 -5.30
CA HIS A 107 1.53 5.88 -5.88
C HIS A 107 1.48 6.64 -7.22
N ASP A 108 0.30 6.83 -7.80
CA ASP A 108 0.10 7.39 -9.14
C ASP A 108 -0.89 8.57 -9.21
N ILE A 109 -1.47 8.97 -8.07
CA ILE A 109 -2.51 10.01 -7.99
C ILE A 109 -1.93 11.41 -8.20
N TRP A 110 -0.78 11.69 -7.60
CA TRP A 110 -0.16 13.00 -7.62
C TRP A 110 1.21 12.96 -8.28
N SER A 111 1.50 13.90 -9.18
CA SER A 111 2.80 13.95 -9.87
C SER A 111 4.01 14.03 -8.93
N ASN A 112 3.82 14.62 -7.75
CA ASN A 112 4.87 14.79 -6.73
C ASN A 112 5.09 13.56 -5.85
N PHE A 113 4.21 12.55 -5.93
CA PHE A 113 4.24 11.34 -5.10
C PHE A 113 4.37 10.06 -5.95
N LYS A 114 4.60 10.22 -7.25
CA LYS A 114 4.80 9.07 -8.13
C LYS A 114 5.99 8.26 -7.69
N ALA A 115 5.78 6.94 -7.56
CA ALA A 115 6.83 6.00 -7.28
C ALA A 115 6.75 4.80 -8.22
N ASP A 116 7.90 4.21 -8.51
CA ASP A 116 7.98 3.05 -9.39
C ASP A 116 7.67 1.77 -8.60
N THR A 117 6.54 1.16 -8.89
CA THR A 117 6.11 -0.09 -8.25
C THR A 117 7.02 -1.27 -8.59
N ASN A 118 7.78 -1.22 -9.69
CA ASN A 118 8.77 -2.25 -10.03
C ASN A 118 9.86 -2.36 -8.95
N GLU A 119 10.17 -1.28 -8.24
CA GLU A 119 11.12 -1.32 -7.14
C GLU A 119 10.67 -2.30 -6.04
N ILE A 120 9.38 -2.36 -5.74
CA ILE A 120 8.82 -3.32 -4.77
C ILE A 120 9.09 -4.75 -5.23
N LEU A 121 8.84 -5.06 -6.51
CA LEU A 121 9.06 -6.39 -7.09
C LEU A 121 10.53 -6.79 -7.08
N VAL A 122 11.41 -5.87 -7.43
CA VAL A 122 12.86 -6.08 -7.40
C VAL A 122 13.32 -6.38 -5.97
N LEU A 123 12.97 -5.53 -5.01
CA LEU A 123 13.34 -5.71 -3.61
C LEU A 123 12.74 -7.00 -3.01
N TYR A 124 11.49 -7.32 -3.34
CA TYR A 124 10.87 -8.56 -2.92
C TYR A 124 11.65 -9.78 -3.44
N ASN A 125 11.96 -9.83 -4.74
CA ASN A 125 12.70 -10.94 -5.33
C ASN A 125 14.10 -11.10 -4.75
N MET A 126 14.78 -10.00 -4.43
CA MET A 126 16.10 -10.03 -3.76
C MET A 126 16.03 -10.55 -2.33
N ARG A 127 14.95 -10.30 -1.61
CA ARG A 127 14.86 -10.51 -0.16
C ARG A 127 14.03 -11.73 0.23
N LYS A 128 13.07 -12.18 -0.59
CA LYS A 128 12.08 -13.21 -0.23
C LYS A 128 12.67 -14.50 0.33
N ASN A 129 13.76 -14.99 -0.26
CA ASN A 129 14.39 -16.23 0.19
C ASN A 129 15.17 -16.04 1.52
N ARG A 130 15.87 -14.92 1.65
CA ARG A 130 16.65 -14.61 2.85
C ARG A 130 15.75 -14.28 4.06
N LEU A 131 14.70 -13.53 3.84
CA LEU A 131 13.75 -13.11 4.90
C LEU A 131 12.56 -14.04 5.02
N GLN A 132 12.45 -15.04 4.15
CA GLN A 132 11.37 -16.04 4.15
C GLN A 132 9.97 -15.40 4.18
N TYR A 133 9.76 -14.40 3.34
CA TYR A 133 8.46 -13.72 3.25
C TYR A 133 7.32 -14.71 3.01
N LYS A 134 6.28 -14.60 3.82
CA LYS A 134 5.07 -15.44 3.75
C LYS A 134 3.96 -14.80 2.90
N PHE A 135 4.21 -13.62 2.37
CA PHE A 135 3.28 -12.86 1.54
C PHE A 135 3.84 -12.65 0.14
N LYS A 136 2.98 -12.24 -0.79
CA LYS A 136 3.37 -11.73 -2.12
C LYS A 136 2.92 -10.29 -2.29
N PRO A 137 3.72 -9.41 -2.88
CA PRO A 137 3.24 -8.12 -3.35
C PRO A 137 2.37 -8.33 -4.58
N PHE A 138 1.30 -7.55 -4.71
CA PHE A 138 0.49 -7.52 -5.93
C PHE A 138 0.43 -6.08 -6.44
N ILE A 139 0.95 -5.84 -7.62
CA ILE A 139 0.91 -4.53 -8.27
C ILE A 139 -0.39 -4.41 -9.05
N TRP A 140 -1.23 -3.51 -8.57
CA TRP A 140 -2.57 -3.32 -9.11
C TRP A 140 -2.61 -2.12 -10.03
N GLU A 141 -2.87 -2.34 -11.30
CA GLU A 141 -3.07 -1.27 -12.27
C GLU A 141 -4.49 -0.70 -12.16
N VAL A 142 -4.63 0.60 -12.48
CA VAL A 142 -5.93 1.29 -12.49
C VAL A 142 -6.88 0.59 -13.46
N GLY A 143 -8.08 0.28 -12.98
CA GLY A 143 -9.09 -0.48 -13.74
C GLY A 143 -8.90 -2.00 -13.68
N GLY A 144 -7.86 -2.47 -13.00
CA GLY A 144 -7.62 -3.88 -12.78
C GLY A 144 -8.57 -4.53 -11.79
N GLN A 145 -8.55 -5.86 -11.74
CA GLN A 145 -9.33 -6.67 -10.82
C GLN A 145 -8.43 -7.63 -10.05
N PHE A 146 -8.72 -7.79 -8.77
CA PHE A 146 -8.11 -8.78 -7.91
C PHE A 146 -9.21 -9.56 -7.19
N ILE A 147 -9.22 -10.89 -7.33
CA ILE A 147 -10.21 -11.78 -6.70
C ILE A 147 -9.52 -12.63 -5.64
N TRP A 148 -9.87 -12.42 -4.40
CA TRP A 148 -9.41 -13.25 -3.29
C TRP A 148 -10.33 -14.48 -3.13
N PRO A 149 -9.80 -15.70 -2.95
CA PRO A 149 -8.38 -16.07 -2.89
C PRO A 149 -7.77 -16.49 -4.24
N ASP A 150 -8.50 -16.41 -5.34
CA ASP A 150 -8.12 -16.98 -6.65
C ASP A 150 -6.83 -16.34 -7.20
N ASP A 151 -6.65 -15.05 -6.97
CA ASP A 151 -5.52 -14.27 -7.46
C ASP A 151 -4.36 -14.17 -6.47
N LYS A 152 -4.39 -14.88 -5.33
CA LYS A 152 -3.38 -14.76 -4.25
C LYS A 152 -1.93 -15.00 -4.69
N ASP A 153 -1.75 -15.72 -5.79
CA ASP A 153 -0.44 -16.08 -6.32
C ASP A 153 0.04 -15.16 -7.45
N LYS A 154 -0.82 -14.26 -7.94
CA LYS A 154 -0.47 -13.23 -8.91
C LYS A 154 0.36 -12.13 -8.22
N MET A 155 1.28 -11.55 -8.98
CA MET A 155 2.10 -10.43 -8.50
C MET A 155 1.82 -9.13 -9.27
N GLU A 156 1.18 -9.23 -10.43
CA GLU A 156 0.83 -8.11 -11.30
C GLU A 156 -0.53 -8.36 -11.95
N TYR A 157 -1.22 -7.28 -12.24
CA TYR A 157 -2.43 -7.31 -13.03
C TYR A 157 -2.16 -6.71 -14.41
N HIS A 158 -2.44 -7.51 -15.44
CA HIS A 158 -2.47 -7.02 -16.80
C HIS A 158 -3.94 -6.85 -17.19
N TYR A 159 -4.34 -5.63 -17.49
CA TYR A 159 -5.71 -5.32 -17.87
C TYR A 159 -6.08 -6.05 -19.17
N PRO A 160 -6.99 -7.03 -19.14
CA PRO A 160 -7.44 -7.67 -20.36
C PRO A 160 -8.29 -6.67 -21.13
N ARG A 161 -7.70 -5.95 -22.03
CA ARG A 161 -8.46 -5.15 -22.98
C ARG A 161 -9.13 -6.10 -23.93
N GLY A 162 -10.43 -5.97 -24.17
CA GLY A 162 -11.29 -6.93 -24.86
C GLY A 162 -11.02 -7.14 -26.36
N PHE A 163 -9.95 -6.65 -26.90
CA PHE A 163 -9.28 -7.09 -28.12
C PHE A 163 -7.86 -7.41 -27.66
N GLU A 164 -7.38 -8.56 -28.06
CA GLU A 164 -6.01 -8.98 -27.78
C GLU A 164 -5.12 -7.78 -27.87
N ASP A 165 -4.55 -7.45 -26.75
CA ASP A 165 -4.03 -6.18 -26.44
C ASP A 165 -3.05 -5.71 -27.51
N CYS A 166 -3.57 -5.11 -28.57
CA CYS A 166 -2.76 -4.50 -29.63
C CYS A 166 -1.89 -3.36 -29.09
N PHE A 167 -2.02 -3.06 -27.78
CA PHE A 167 -1.21 -2.10 -27.07
C PHE A 167 -0.15 -2.75 -26.19
N THR A 168 -0.29 -3.99 -25.74
CA THR A 168 0.78 -4.75 -25.09
C THR A 168 1.68 -5.45 -26.07
N ASN A 169 1.21 -5.64 -27.28
CA ASN A 169 2.04 -6.10 -28.38
C ASN A 169 2.31 -4.92 -29.29
N PRO A 170 3.29 -4.09 -29.00
CA PRO A 170 3.53 -2.88 -29.76
C PRO A 170 3.97 -3.27 -31.15
N ILE A 171 3.05 -3.35 -32.04
CA ILE A 171 3.29 -3.31 -33.48
C ILE A 171 3.78 -1.91 -33.78
N ASN A 172 4.91 -1.49 -33.23
CA ASN A 172 5.54 -0.18 -33.52
C ASN A 172 4.55 0.99 -33.64
N LEU A 173 3.39 0.85 -33.06
CA LEU A 173 2.46 1.96 -33.00
C LEU A 173 2.90 2.85 -31.84
N PRO A 174 3.09 4.15 -32.10
CA PRO A 174 3.31 5.06 -31.02
C PRO A 174 2.19 4.88 -30.01
N TYR A 175 2.54 4.83 -28.73
CA TYR A 175 1.55 4.88 -27.66
C TYR A 175 0.55 5.97 -28.01
N PRO A 176 -0.71 5.65 -28.10
CA PRO A 176 -1.69 6.66 -28.41
C PRO A 176 -1.67 7.68 -27.29
N SER A 177 -1.07 8.81 -27.60
CA SER A 177 -1.08 9.98 -26.74
C SER A 177 -2.39 10.76 -26.83
N PHE A 178 -3.48 10.09 -27.14
CA PHE A 178 -4.79 10.70 -27.30
C PHE A 178 -5.64 10.58 -26.07
N LEU A 179 -5.00 10.38 -24.98
CA LEU A 179 -5.67 10.46 -23.69
C LEU A 179 -5.07 11.59 -22.89
#